data_060cd3addd173032704ef0f266e122dc
#
_entry.id   060cd3addd173032704ef0f266e122dc
#
_cell.length_a   1.000
_cell.length_b   1.000
_cell.length_c   1.000
_cell.angle_alpha   90.00
_cell.angle_beta   90.00
_cell.angle_gamma   90.00
#
_symmetry.space_group_name_H-M   'P 1'
#
loop_
_entity.id
_entity.type
_entity.pdbx_description
1 polymer ?
#
loop_
_entity_poly.entity_id
_entity_poly.type
_entity_poly.pdbx_seq_one_letter_code
_entity_poly.pdbx_strand_id
1 'polypeptide(L)'
;AVLFIMREVGMYAVNAFSSARSLPIYSVEKEEKIAAISFDCAWGTEHTDAILRELDRAGVKATFFMVEFWTEKYPEYVKKIDEAGHEIGTHSKTHPHMNGLSEAQIREELSSSAAAIENVTGKKAELFRPPFGEYNNLVIDTAKDMGLYSVQWDVDSLDWKDLSAQDIALRIINGTQPGSII
;
A
#
# COMPACT_ATOMS: atom_id res chain seq x y z
N ALA A 1 -61.28 -20.91 -36.02
CA ALA A 1 -60.57 -19.72 -35.56
C ALA A 1 -59.84 -20.08 -34.26
N VAL A 2 -58.50 -20.26 -34.34
CA VAL A 2 -57.66 -20.51 -33.18
C VAL A 2 -57.01 -19.17 -32.83
N LEU A 3 -57.36 -18.66 -31.65
CA LEU A 3 -56.83 -17.43 -31.11
C LEU A 3 -55.42 -17.73 -30.49
N PHE A 4 -54.36 -17.27 -31.12
CA PHE A 4 -53.03 -17.28 -30.53
C PHE A 4 -52.91 -16.11 -29.56
N ILE A 5 -52.84 -16.41 -28.27
CA ILE A 5 -52.44 -15.43 -27.25
C ILE A 5 -50.91 -15.45 -27.17
N MET A 6 -50.27 -14.46 -27.78
CA MET A 6 -48.85 -14.19 -27.56
C MET A 6 -48.69 -13.58 -26.17
N ARG A 7 -48.18 -14.38 -25.24
CA ARG A 7 -47.69 -13.90 -23.95
C ARG A 7 -46.31 -13.29 -24.20
N GLU A 8 -46.23 -11.97 -24.16
CA GLU A 8 -44.91 -11.29 -24.09
C GLU A 8 -44.26 -11.65 -22.76
N VAL A 9 -43.28 -12.54 -22.79
CA VAL A 9 -42.34 -12.73 -21.69
C VAL A 9 -41.34 -11.62 -21.77
N GLY A 10 -41.54 -10.58 -20.95
CA GLY A 10 -40.56 -9.54 -20.77
C GLY A 10 -39.26 -10.15 -20.22
N MET A 11 -38.27 -10.28 -21.07
CA MET A 11 -36.91 -10.63 -20.67
C MET A 11 -36.33 -9.41 -19.97
N TYR A 12 -36.37 -9.38 -18.66
CA TYR A 12 -35.55 -8.44 -17.88
C TYR A 12 -34.09 -8.90 -18.03
N ALA A 13 -33.35 -8.24 -18.90
CA ALA A 13 -31.90 -8.38 -18.93
C ALA A 13 -31.35 -7.78 -17.62
N VAL A 14 -31.05 -8.64 -16.65
CA VAL A 14 -30.26 -8.24 -15.51
C VAL A 14 -28.84 -8.02 -16.03
N ASN A 15 -28.51 -6.79 -16.34
CA ASN A 15 -27.11 -6.40 -16.55
C ASN A 15 -26.38 -6.58 -15.22
N ALA A 16 -25.85 -7.77 -14.99
CA ALA A 16 -24.83 -7.97 -13.98
C ALA A 16 -23.59 -7.19 -14.45
N PHE A 17 -23.49 -5.95 -14.05
CA PHE A 17 -22.21 -5.23 -14.11
C PHE A 17 -21.27 -5.95 -13.14
N SER A 18 -20.53 -6.92 -13.64
CA SER A 18 -19.29 -7.35 -12.99
C SER A 18 -18.33 -6.17 -13.10
N SER A 19 -18.30 -5.33 -12.06
CA SER A 19 -17.23 -4.32 -12.00
C SER A 19 -15.90 -5.06 -11.99
N ALA A 20 -15.03 -4.74 -12.94
CA ALA A 20 -13.68 -5.29 -12.94
C ALA A 20 -13.05 -5.05 -11.56
N ARG A 21 -12.31 -6.03 -11.05
CA ARG A 21 -11.65 -5.90 -9.75
C ARG A 21 -10.54 -4.86 -9.86
N SER A 22 -10.63 -3.81 -9.06
CA SER A 22 -9.55 -2.83 -8.92
C SER A 22 -8.41 -3.46 -8.12
N LEU A 23 -7.19 -3.40 -8.66
CA LEU A 23 -6.02 -4.02 -8.06
C LEU A 23 -4.96 -2.98 -7.72
N PRO A 24 -4.28 -3.11 -6.57
CA PRO A 24 -3.07 -2.37 -6.27
C PRO A 24 -1.89 -2.92 -7.08
N ILE A 25 -0.77 -2.22 -7.02
CA ILE A 25 0.48 -2.63 -7.65
C ILE A 25 1.18 -3.64 -6.74
N TYR A 26 1.35 -4.88 -7.19
CA TYR A 26 2.07 -5.93 -6.46
C TYR A 26 3.53 -6.07 -6.88
N SER A 27 3.78 -5.84 -8.16
CA SER A 27 5.10 -5.91 -8.80
C SER A 27 5.10 -5.07 -10.05
N VAL A 28 6.25 -4.83 -10.63
CA VAL A 28 6.42 -4.07 -11.90
C VAL A 28 7.06 -4.99 -12.93
N GLU A 29 6.56 -4.98 -14.17
CA GLU A 29 7.19 -5.74 -15.23
C GLU A 29 8.58 -5.16 -15.55
N LYS A 30 9.63 -5.96 -15.33
CA LYS A 30 11.03 -5.60 -15.55
C LYS A 30 11.82 -6.79 -16.09
N GLU A 31 12.70 -6.52 -17.06
CA GLU A 31 13.68 -7.49 -17.55
C GLU A 31 14.97 -7.42 -16.73
N GLU A 32 15.33 -6.23 -16.25
CA GLU A 32 16.51 -6.04 -15.41
C GLU A 32 16.27 -6.64 -14.02
N LYS A 33 17.33 -7.18 -13.43
CA LYS A 33 17.31 -7.72 -12.05
C LYS A 33 17.26 -6.59 -11.01
N ILE A 34 16.12 -5.91 -10.97
CA ILE A 34 15.82 -4.81 -10.06
C ILE A 34 14.61 -5.20 -9.23
N ALA A 35 14.62 -4.90 -7.93
CA ALA A 35 13.48 -5.05 -7.02
C ALA A 35 13.36 -3.79 -6.17
N ALA A 36 12.16 -3.48 -5.68
CA ALA A 36 11.93 -2.43 -4.72
C ALA A 36 11.83 -3.02 -3.30
N ILE A 37 12.50 -2.39 -2.35
CA ILE A 37 12.36 -2.73 -0.93
C ILE A 37 11.50 -1.66 -0.23
N SER A 38 10.60 -2.10 0.64
CA SER A 38 9.71 -1.21 1.38
C SER A 38 9.51 -1.64 2.83
N PHE A 39 9.12 -0.68 3.66
CA PHE A 39 8.91 -0.85 5.10
C PHE A 39 7.61 -0.18 5.52
N ASP A 40 6.82 -0.85 6.35
CA ASP A 40 5.62 -0.30 6.97
C ASP A 40 5.96 0.20 8.38
N CYS A 41 5.79 1.51 8.62
CA CYS A 41 6.14 2.19 9.86
C CYS A 41 4.88 2.44 10.69
N ALA A 42 4.59 1.54 11.62
CA ALA A 42 3.45 1.63 12.54
C ALA A 42 3.87 1.64 14.01
N TRP A 43 4.92 0.89 14.39
CA TRP A 43 5.30 0.68 15.78
C TRP A 43 6.78 0.92 16.02
N GLY A 44 7.09 1.79 16.99
CA GLY A 44 8.45 2.03 17.44
C GLY A 44 9.41 2.59 16.39
N THR A 45 10.66 2.79 16.81
CA THR A 45 11.76 3.28 15.93
C THR A 45 13.07 2.51 16.19
N GLU A 46 13.00 1.44 16.96
CA GLU A 46 14.16 0.72 17.50
C GLU A 46 15.10 0.22 16.41
N HIS A 47 14.55 -0.09 15.23
CA HIS A 47 15.30 -0.61 14.09
C HIS A 47 15.56 0.43 12.99
N THR A 48 14.90 1.60 13.03
CA THR A 48 14.92 2.59 11.95
C THR A 48 16.34 3.05 11.64
N ASP A 49 17.14 3.42 12.66
CA ASP A 49 18.53 3.84 12.46
C ASP A 49 19.43 2.74 11.90
N ALA A 50 19.17 1.48 12.26
CA ALA A 50 19.92 0.35 11.73
C ALA A 50 19.58 0.11 10.26
N ILE A 51 18.29 0.15 9.91
CA ILE A 51 17.81 0.02 8.52
C ILE A 51 18.40 1.12 7.65
N LEU A 52 18.33 2.38 8.08
CA LEU A 52 18.87 3.52 7.32
C LEU A 52 20.37 3.38 7.08
N ARG A 53 21.14 2.95 8.08
CA ARG A 53 22.60 2.72 7.91
C ARG A 53 22.89 1.62 6.91
N GLU A 54 22.13 0.52 6.92
CA GLU A 54 22.34 -0.58 5.97
C GLU A 54 21.94 -0.19 4.54
N LEU A 55 20.84 0.57 4.37
CA LEU A 55 20.43 1.11 3.07
C LEU A 55 21.49 2.08 2.51
N ASP A 56 22.01 2.96 3.33
CA ASP A 56 23.08 3.90 2.95
C ASP A 56 24.37 3.15 2.58
N ARG A 57 24.79 2.18 3.40
CA ARG A 57 25.95 1.33 3.14
C ARG A 57 25.84 0.57 1.81
N ALA A 58 24.63 0.13 1.48
CA ALA A 58 24.35 -0.58 0.24
C ALA A 58 24.12 0.35 -0.97
N GLY A 59 24.00 1.67 -0.74
CA GLY A 59 23.65 2.64 -1.79
C GLY A 59 22.23 2.45 -2.33
N VAL A 60 21.31 1.92 -1.52
CA VAL A 60 19.94 1.57 -1.90
C VAL A 60 18.96 2.57 -1.33
N LYS A 61 17.97 2.95 -2.14
CA LYS A 61 16.79 3.71 -1.66
C LYS A 61 15.60 2.76 -1.51
N ALA A 62 14.77 3.06 -0.51
CA ALA A 62 13.60 2.28 -0.14
C ALA A 62 12.37 3.17 -0.08
N THR A 63 11.18 2.56 0.01
CA THR A 63 9.92 3.24 0.28
C THR A 63 9.47 2.93 1.71
N PHE A 64 9.08 3.97 2.46
CA PHE A 64 8.56 3.85 3.82
C PHE A 64 7.08 4.27 3.84
N PHE A 65 6.19 3.34 4.18
CA PHE A 65 4.77 3.62 4.35
C PHE A 65 4.48 3.91 5.81
N MET A 66 4.05 5.13 6.13
CA MET A 66 3.94 5.62 7.50
C MET A 66 2.49 5.80 7.93
N VAL A 67 2.15 5.26 9.11
CA VAL A 67 0.88 5.58 9.78
C VAL A 67 0.98 6.99 10.38
N GLU A 68 -0.14 7.75 10.38
CA GLU A 68 -0.15 9.13 10.89
C GLU A 68 0.37 9.25 12.30
N PHE A 69 -0.11 8.41 13.24
CA PHE A 69 0.33 8.49 14.63
C PHE A 69 1.84 8.21 14.81
N TRP A 70 2.46 7.44 13.91
CA TRP A 70 3.91 7.24 13.88
C TRP A 70 4.61 8.50 13.36
N THR A 71 4.06 9.09 12.28
CA THR A 71 4.58 10.35 11.69
C THR A 71 4.56 11.49 12.69
N GLU A 72 3.45 11.65 13.43
CA GLU A 72 3.29 12.69 14.46
C GLU A 72 4.17 12.46 15.69
N LYS A 73 4.35 11.20 16.08
CA LYS A 73 5.13 10.83 17.26
C LYS A 73 6.63 10.92 17.03
N TYR A 74 7.09 10.68 15.80
CA TYR A 74 8.51 10.58 15.44
C TYR A 74 8.88 11.45 14.23
N PRO A 75 8.55 12.76 14.21
CA PRO A 75 8.79 13.62 13.06
C PRO A 75 10.28 13.76 12.71
N GLU A 76 11.18 13.57 13.68
CA GLU A 76 12.63 13.57 13.45
C GLU A 76 13.07 12.35 12.61
N TYR A 77 12.42 11.19 12.75
CA TYR A 77 12.70 10.02 11.93
C TYR A 77 12.12 10.18 10.52
N VAL A 78 10.92 10.78 10.39
CA VAL A 78 10.34 11.11 9.08
C VAL A 78 11.29 12.01 8.29
N LYS A 79 11.82 13.09 8.92
CA LYS A 79 12.82 13.96 8.30
C LYS A 79 14.10 13.22 7.92
N LYS A 80 14.62 12.38 8.82
CA LYS A 80 15.82 11.60 8.57
C LYS A 80 15.66 10.66 7.37
N ILE A 81 14.50 10.02 7.21
CA ILE A 81 14.16 9.16 6.08
C ILE A 81 14.07 9.98 4.79
N ASP A 82 13.39 11.12 4.82
CA ASP A 82 13.25 12.03 3.68
C ASP A 82 14.58 12.63 3.23
N GLU A 83 15.39 13.14 4.17
CA GLU A 83 16.73 13.73 3.92
C GLU A 83 17.72 12.69 3.38
N ALA A 84 17.57 11.42 3.77
CA ALA A 84 18.33 10.31 3.19
C ALA A 84 17.88 9.95 1.76
N GLY A 85 16.84 10.60 1.22
CA GLY A 85 16.36 10.44 -0.14
C GLY A 85 15.55 9.16 -0.38
N HIS A 86 14.91 8.66 0.66
CA HIS A 86 13.95 7.57 0.55
C HIS A 86 12.57 8.10 0.16
N GLU A 87 11.74 7.26 -0.46
CA GLU A 87 10.35 7.55 -0.78
C GLU A 87 9.49 7.38 0.47
N ILE A 88 8.49 8.25 0.65
CA ILE A 88 7.53 8.18 1.76
C ILE A 88 6.12 8.10 1.21
N GLY A 89 5.39 7.06 1.61
CA GLY A 89 3.98 6.85 1.33
C GLY A 89 3.13 6.85 2.60
N THR A 90 1.81 6.94 2.44
CA THR A 90 0.87 6.80 3.56
C THR A 90 0.50 5.35 3.83
N HIS A 91 0.37 5.00 5.13
CA HIS A 91 -0.15 3.72 5.61
C HIS A 91 -1.44 3.93 6.43
N SER A 92 -2.25 4.93 6.06
CA SER A 92 -3.46 5.41 6.71
C SER A 92 -3.21 6.23 8.00
N LYS A 93 -4.30 6.75 8.57
CA LYS A 93 -4.29 7.54 9.82
C LYS A 93 -4.17 6.65 11.06
N THR A 94 -5.06 5.65 11.18
CA THR A 94 -5.23 4.86 12.40
C THR A 94 -4.94 3.37 12.25
N HIS A 95 -4.44 2.94 11.06
CA HIS A 95 -4.18 1.53 10.73
C HIS A 95 -5.43 0.64 10.84
N PRO A 96 -6.58 1.01 10.25
CA PRO A 96 -7.82 0.27 10.39
C PRO A 96 -7.95 -0.87 9.38
N HIS A 97 -8.93 -1.75 9.60
CA HIS A 97 -9.43 -2.67 8.57
C HIS A 97 -10.21 -1.89 7.51
N MET A 98 -9.54 -1.47 6.43
CA MET A 98 -10.08 -0.55 5.41
C MET A 98 -11.34 -1.08 4.71
N ASN A 99 -11.49 -2.40 4.59
CA ASN A 99 -12.62 -3.03 3.89
C ASN A 99 -13.99 -2.78 4.54
N GLY A 100 -14.01 -2.41 5.82
CA GLY A 100 -15.22 -2.09 6.57
C GLY A 100 -15.61 -0.61 6.57
N LEU A 101 -14.80 0.24 5.95
CA LEU A 101 -14.99 1.69 5.98
C LEU A 101 -15.85 2.18 4.83
N SER A 102 -16.60 3.26 5.07
CA SER A 102 -17.26 4.04 4.02
C SER A 102 -16.23 4.87 3.24
N GLU A 103 -16.58 5.32 2.04
CA GLU A 103 -15.73 6.19 1.22
C GLU A 103 -15.27 7.44 1.99
N ALA A 104 -16.17 8.08 2.73
CA ALA A 104 -15.82 9.26 3.53
C ALA A 104 -14.77 8.96 4.62
N GLN A 105 -14.88 7.80 5.27
CA GLN A 105 -13.89 7.35 6.26
C GLN A 105 -12.55 7.02 5.60
N ILE A 106 -12.56 6.36 4.43
CA ILE A 106 -11.34 6.08 3.67
C ILE A 106 -10.65 7.39 3.28
N ARG A 107 -11.40 8.37 2.77
CA ARG A 107 -10.87 9.70 2.43
C ARG A 107 -10.24 10.39 3.64
N GLU A 108 -10.87 10.32 4.80
CA GLU A 108 -10.32 10.88 6.04
C GLU A 108 -9.01 10.18 6.45
N GLU A 109 -8.98 8.85 6.44
CA GLU A 109 -7.79 8.06 6.76
C GLU A 109 -6.59 8.41 5.86
N LEU A 110 -6.84 8.60 4.57
CA LEU A 110 -5.80 8.89 3.59
C LEU A 110 -5.38 10.37 3.60
N SER A 111 -6.35 11.31 3.64
CA SER A 111 -6.03 12.74 3.59
C SER A 111 -5.31 13.23 4.84
N SER A 112 -5.74 12.77 6.02
CA SER A 112 -5.13 13.14 7.30
C SER A 112 -3.68 12.66 7.36
N SER A 113 -3.43 11.39 7.05
CA SER A 113 -2.08 10.82 7.04
C SER A 113 -1.17 11.46 5.99
N ALA A 114 -1.68 11.71 4.78
CA ALA A 114 -0.91 12.41 3.74
C ALA A 114 -0.55 13.84 4.17
N ALA A 115 -1.47 14.56 4.82
CA ALA A 115 -1.22 15.90 5.35
C ALA A 115 -0.16 15.88 6.48
N ALA A 116 -0.17 14.88 7.36
CA ALA A 116 0.85 14.73 8.40
C ALA A 116 2.26 14.54 7.79
N ILE A 117 2.38 13.72 6.76
CA ILE A 117 3.64 13.54 6.01
C ILE A 117 4.08 14.85 5.35
N GLU A 118 3.17 15.54 4.64
CA GLU A 118 3.47 16.81 3.97
C GLU A 118 3.89 17.91 4.97
N ASN A 119 3.27 17.96 6.14
CA ASN A 119 3.63 18.91 7.20
C ASN A 119 5.08 18.73 7.70
N VAL A 120 5.60 17.52 7.68
CA VAL A 120 6.96 17.23 8.15
C VAL A 120 8.00 17.38 7.04
N THR A 121 7.67 16.91 5.83
CA THR A 121 8.62 16.80 4.71
C THR A 121 8.53 17.95 3.70
N GLY A 122 7.39 18.66 3.67
CA GLY A 122 7.05 19.63 2.64
C GLY A 122 6.69 18.99 1.29
N LYS A 123 6.57 17.65 1.22
CA LYS A 123 6.29 16.87 0.02
C LYS A 123 4.96 16.13 0.14
N LYS A 124 4.21 16.06 -0.94
CA LYS A 124 2.98 15.26 -1.01
C LYS A 124 3.33 13.78 -1.12
N ALA A 125 2.65 12.95 -0.32
CA ALA A 125 2.69 11.51 -0.53
C ALA A 125 1.90 11.16 -1.80
N GLU A 126 2.49 10.33 -2.68
CA GLU A 126 1.84 9.83 -3.89
C GLU A 126 1.50 8.33 -3.78
N LEU A 127 2.03 7.66 -2.76
CA LEU A 127 1.87 6.23 -2.55
C LEU A 127 1.03 5.95 -1.30
N PHE A 128 0.21 4.91 -1.41
CA PHE A 128 -0.58 4.38 -0.32
C PHE A 128 -0.41 2.87 -0.22
N ARG A 129 -0.20 2.36 1.00
CA ARG A 129 -0.27 0.92 1.26
C ARG A 129 -1.41 0.63 2.24
N PRO A 130 -2.39 -0.21 1.84
CA PRO A 130 -3.47 -0.58 2.73
C PRO A 130 -2.98 -1.35 3.97
N PRO A 131 -3.40 -0.99 5.18
CA PRO A 131 -3.14 -1.77 6.39
C PRO A 131 -3.52 -3.24 6.21
N PHE A 132 -2.72 -4.15 6.78
CA PHE A 132 -2.90 -5.61 6.69
C PHE A 132 -2.89 -6.17 5.26
N GLY A 133 -2.58 -5.37 4.25
CA GLY A 133 -2.77 -5.74 2.84
C GLY A 133 -4.23 -5.87 2.42
N GLU A 134 -5.18 -5.40 3.22
CA GLU A 134 -6.62 -5.52 2.98
C GLU A 134 -7.15 -4.41 2.09
N TYR A 135 -7.83 -4.79 1.01
CA TYR A 135 -8.49 -3.84 0.11
C TYR A 135 -9.72 -4.46 -0.56
N ASN A 136 -10.59 -3.59 -1.03
CA ASN A 136 -11.67 -3.86 -1.97
C ASN A 136 -11.67 -2.75 -3.05
N ASN A 137 -12.59 -2.83 -4.01
CA ASN A 137 -12.66 -1.82 -5.08
C ASN A 137 -12.85 -0.42 -4.51
N LEU A 138 -13.69 -0.24 -3.47
CA LEU A 138 -13.94 1.06 -2.87
C LEU A 138 -12.65 1.70 -2.33
N VAL A 139 -11.80 0.91 -1.66
CA VAL A 139 -10.52 1.40 -1.12
C VAL A 139 -9.58 1.84 -2.24
N ILE A 140 -9.42 0.99 -3.27
CA ILE A 140 -8.49 1.27 -4.38
C ILE A 140 -8.98 2.44 -5.22
N ASP A 141 -10.27 2.48 -5.55
CA ASP A 141 -10.85 3.53 -6.38
C ASP A 141 -10.83 4.87 -5.64
N THR A 142 -11.13 4.89 -4.33
CA THR A 142 -11.05 6.11 -3.50
C THR A 142 -9.62 6.64 -3.43
N ALA A 143 -8.62 5.77 -3.19
CA ALA A 143 -7.21 6.18 -3.18
C ALA A 143 -6.80 6.77 -4.54
N LYS A 144 -7.16 6.12 -5.64
CA LYS A 144 -6.91 6.61 -7.00
C LYS A 144 -7.55 7.97 -7.26
N ASP A 145 -8.80 8.18 -6.85
CA ASP A 145 -9.50 9.46 -6.99
C ASP A 145 -8.84 10.59 -6.19
N MET A 146 -8.10 10.24 -5.14
CA MET A 146 -7.28 11.17 -4.35
C MET A 146 -5.86 11.37 -4.93
N GLY A 147 -5.54 10.73 -6.06
CA GLY A 147 -4.22 10.81 -6.69
C GLY A 147 -3.15 9.92 -6.05
N LEU A 148 -3.56 8.91 -5.27
CA LEU A 148 -2.66 7.97 -4.62
C LEU A 148 -2.58 6.66 -5.40
N TYR A 149 -1.37 6.17 -5.61
CA TYR A 149 -1.13 4.82 -6.13
C TYR A 149 -1.13 3.82 -4.98
N SER A 150 -2.03 2.84 -5.06
CA SER A 150 -2.08 1.76 -4.07
C SER A 150 -1.01 0.72 -4.37
N VAL A 151 -0.12 0.46 -3.40
CA VAL A 151 1.03 -0.45 -3.53
C VAL A 151 0.93 -1.57 -2.50
N GLN A 152 1.12 -2.79 -2.96
CA GLN A 152 1.24 -4.01 -2.16
C GLN A 152 2.68 -4.56 -2.26
N TRP A 153 2.84 -5.84 -2.11
CA TRP A 153 4.08 -6.60 -2.28
C TRP A 153 3.77 -7.97 -2.87
N ASP A 154 4.70 -8.54 -3.59
CA ASP A 154 4.67 -9.92 -4.05
C ASP A 154 5.63 -10.82 -3.25
N VAL A 155 6.56 -10.20 -2.50
CA VAL A 155 7.47 -10.92 -1.60
C VAL A 155 7.28 -10.41 -0.16
N ASP A 156 6.67 -11.25 0.68
CA ASP A 156 6.40 -10.95 2.09
C ASP A 156 7.54 -11.50 2.97
N SER A 157 8.19 -10.62 3.72
CA SER A 157 9.28 -10.97 4.64
C SER A 157 8.80 -11.82 5.82
N LEU A 158 7.56 -11.63 6.27
CA LEU A 158 7.00 -12.16 7.51
C LEU A 158 7.84 -11.82 8.75
N ASP A 159 8.54 -10.70 8.75
CA ASP A 159 9.38 -10.22 9.86
C ASP A 159 8.59 -9.99 11.15
N TRP A 160 7.30 -9.69 11.05
CA TRP A 160 6.36 -9.56 12.15
C TRP A 160 5.98 -10.90 12.85
N LYS A 161 6.49 -12.05 12.37
CA LYS A 161 6.19 -13.38 12.88
C LYS A 161 7.32 -13.99 13.74
N ASP A 162 8.16 -13.18 14.35
CA ASP A 162 9.27 -13.63 15.20
C ASP A 162 10.22 -14.64 14.50
N LEU A 163 10.35 -14.54 13.17
CA LEU A 163 11.29 -15.37 12.40
C LEU A 163 12.74 -14.94 12.66
N SER A 164 13.68 -15.85 12.51
CA SER A 164 15.09 -15.50 12.55
C SER A 164 15.48 -14.60 11.37
N ALA A 165 16.47 -13.72 11.55
CA ALA A 165 16.99 -12.89 10.46
C ALA A 165 17.43 -13.71 9.24
N GLN A 166 17.94 -14.92 9.47
CA GLN A 166 18.33 -15.84 8.39
C GLN A 166 17.12 -16.35 7.61
N ASP A 167 16.02 -16.71 8.29
CA ASP A 167 14.80 -17.20 7.64
C ASP A 167 14.14 -16.08 6.84
N ILE A 168 14.09 -14.85 7.38
CA ILE A 168 13.62 -13.68 6.68
C ILE A 168 14.44 -13.44 5.40
N ALA A 169 15.77 -13.42 5.52
CA ALA A 169 16.66 -13.20 4.39
C ALA A 169 16.49 -14.28 3.30
N LEU A 170 16.45 -15.57 3.69
CA LEU A 170 16.25 -16.66 2.75
C LEU A 170 14.89 -16.58 2.05
N ARG A 171 13.83 -16.20 2.78
CA ARG A 171 12.50 -16.03 2.24
C ARG A 171 12.48 -14.92 1.17
N ILE A 172 13.08 -13.77 1.45
CA ILE A 172 13.20 -12.67 0.51
C ILE A 172 14.03 -13.07 -0.71
N ILE A 173 15.23 -13.63 -0.51
CA ILE A 173 16.14 -14.02 -1.59
C ILE A 173 15.49 -15.05 -2.54
N ASN A 174 14.80 -16.05 -1.98
CA ASN A 174 14.16 -17.09 -2.77
C ASN A 174 12.88 -16.66 -3.49
N GLY A 175 12.18 -15.64 -2.96
CA GLY A 175 10.94 -15.12 -3.52
C GLY A 175 11.15 -14.01 -4.55
N THR A 176 12.26 -13.28 -4.48
CA THR A 176 12.48 -12.08 -5.29
C THR A 176 12.78 -12.42 -6.75
N GLN A 177 12.07 -11.73 -7.65
CA GLN A 177 12.25 -11.78 -9.10
C GLN A 177 12.43 -10.36 -9.65
N PRO A 178 12.81 -10.20 -10.94
CA PRO A 178 12.84 -8.88 -11.56
C PRO A 178 11.47 -8.18 -11.44
N GLY A 179 11.48 -6.97 -10.89
CA GLY A 179 10.28 -6.16 -10.68
C GLY A 179 9.52 -6.43 -9.38
N SER A 180 9.99 -7.35 -8.51
CA SER A 180 9.37 -7.61 -7.20
C SER A 180 9.34 -6.36 -6.32
N ILE A 181 8.27 -6.27 -5.52
CA ILE A 181 8.13 -5.33 -4.39
C ILE A 181 8.17 -6.17 -3.10
N ILE A 182 9.11 -5.87 -2.23
CA ILE A 182 9.37 -6.56 -0.97
C ILE A 182 8.80 -5.72 0.17
#